data_7ddd9350b8a199f75ac7bb78fe8ed5f6
#
_entry.id   7ddd9350b8a199f75ac7bb78fe8ed5f6
#
_cell.length_a   1.000
_cell.length_b   1.000
_cell.length_c   1.000
_cell.angle_alpha   90.00
_cell.angle_beta   90.00
_cell.angle_gamma   90.00
#
_symmetry.space_group_name_H-M   'P 1'
#
loop_
_entity.id
_entity.type
_entity.pdbx_description
1 polymer ?
#
loop_
_entity_poly.entity_id
_entity_poly.type
_entity_poly.pdbx_seq_one_letter_code
_entity_poly.pdbx_strand_id
1 'polypeptide(L)'
;PANTRPFAVMINNIVYAQPQVGISNADMIYEIPAEGGITRMMAIFSHLYDVESVGSIRSLRPYYLSVALSYDAIVIHAGGSEQAYSDVKTYNADHLDGVRDGNTSSMFYRDASRGQHGSEHTLFFHGANVEALVDQYKFRTEHESSYKTGLNFADNAVDQCTGGAA
;
A
#
# COMPACT_ATOMS: atom_id res chain seq x y z
N PRO A 1 7.22 -12.02 -11.09
CA PRO A 1 7.34 -11.93 -12.55
C PRO A 1 7.15 -10.49 -12.99
N ALA A 2 7.87 -10.04 -14.03
CA ALA A 2 7.90 -8.63 -14.47
C ALA A 2 6.54 -8.09 -14.99
N ASN A 3 5.52 -8.90 -15.07
CA ASN A 3 4.18 -8.53 -15.58
C ASN A 3 3.08 -8.55 -14.50
N THR A 4 3.43 -8.79 -13.23
CA THR A 4 2.44 -8.88 -12.14
C THR A 4 2.19 -7.52 -11.53
N ARG A 5 0.92 -7.15 -11.33
CA ARG A 5 0.52 -5.91 -10.64
C ARG A 5 0.96 -5.95 -9.18
N PRO A 6 1.62 -4.91 -8.68
CA PRO A 6 2.00 -4.82 -7.28
C PRO A 6 0.81 -4.43 -6.40
N PHE A 7 1.02 -4.53 -5.09
CA PHE A 7 0.11 -4.01 -4.07
C PHE A 7 0.67 -2.71 -3.49
N ALA A 8 -0.16 -1.69 -3.38
CA ALA A 8 0.16 -0.42 -2.75
C ALA A 8 -0.55 -0.31 -1.40
N VAL A 9 0.19 -0.40 -0.31
CA VAL A 9 -0.35 -0.50 1.05
C VAL A 9 -0.15 0.82 1.80
N MET A 10 -1.25 1.40 2.30
CA MET A 10 -1.22 2.62 3.09
C MET A 10 -0.77 2.34 4.53
N ILE A 11 0.37 2.89 4.93
CA ILE A 11 1.04 2.66 6.21
C ILE A 11 1.02 3.92 7.08
N ASN A 12 0.70 3.73 8.34
CA ASN A 12 0.75 4.76 9.37
C ASN A 12 2.20 5.08 9.77
N ASN A 13 2.56 6.38 9.85
CA ASN A 13 3.91 6.79 10.21
C ASN A 13 3.97 7.73 11.42
N ILE A 14 2.91 7.82 12.21
CA ILE A 14 2.96 8.54 13.49
C ILE A 14 3.75 7.72 14.52
N VAL A 15 4.38 8.39 15.48
CA VAL A 15 5.21 7.74 16.52
C VAL A 15 4.46 6.62 17.28
N TYR A 16 3.17 6.76 17.49
CA TYR A 16 2.33 5.75 18.16
C TYR A 16 2.03 4.49 17.33
N ALA A 17 2.34 4.53 16.04
CA ALA A 17 2.20 3.38 15.14
C ALA A 17 3.50 2.61 14.98
N GLN A 18 4.57 3.08 15.57
CA GLN A 18 5.88 2.44 15.48
C GLN A 18 6.06 1.33 16.54
N PRO A 19 6.88 0.30 16.25
CA PRO A 19 7.48 0.04 14.95
C PRO A 19 6.42 -0.44 13.95
N GLN A 20 6.57 -0.06 12.67
CA GLN A 20 5.77 -0.63 11.59
C GLN A 20 6.11 -2.12 11.41
N VAL A 21 5.15 -2.88 10.92
CA VAL A 21 5.30 -4.32 10.69
C VAL A 21 5.26 -4.60 9.18
N GLY A 22 6.13 -5.48 8.73
CA GLY A 22 6.14 -6.02 7.36
C GLY A 22 6.68 -5.07 6.28
N ILE A 23 6.96 -3.81 6.57
CA ILE A 23 7.40 -2.82 5.56
C ILE A 23 8.82 -3.08 5.03
N SER A 24 9.64 -3.86 5.75
CA SER A 24 10.97 -4.26 5.28
C SER A 24 10.93 -5.21 4.07
N ASN A 25 9.77 -5.79 3.78
CA ASN A 25 9.55 -6.63 2.61
C ASN A 25 9.04 -5.85 1.39
N ALA A 26 8.84 -4.53 1.53
CA ALA A 26 8.42 -3.69 0.43
C ALA A 26 9.56 -3.45 -0.56
N ASP A 27 9.24 -3.44 -1.85
CA ASP A 27 10.20 -3.09 -2.92
C ASP A 27 10.48 -1.58 -2.93
N MET A 28 9.48 -0.77 -2.51
CA MET A 28 9.59 0.69 -2.49
C MET A 28 8.67 1.29 -1.43
N ILE A 29 9.09 2.40 -0.83
CA ILE A 29 8.29 3.17 0.13
C ILE A 29 8.24 4.63 -0.31
N TYR A 30 7.03 5.17 -0.40
CA TYR A 30 6.75 6.59 -0.58
C TYR A 30 6.36 7.19 0.76
N GLU A 31 7.09 8.21 1.20
CA GLU A 31 6.73 9.01 2.37
C GLU A 31 6.34 10.42 1.90
N ILE A 32 5.11 10.82 2.19
CA ILE A 32 4.55 12.10 1.76
C ILE A 32 3.90 12.79 2.95
N PRO A 33 4.01 14.12 3.08
CA PRO A 33 3.31 14.88 4.11
C PRO A 33 1.81 14.65 4.06
N ALA A 34 1.21 14.49 5.23
CA ALA A 34 -0.22 14.34 5.44
C ALA A 34 -0.73 15.45 6.37
N GLU A 35 -2.00 15.36 6.76
CA GLU A 35 -2.62 16.36 7.64
C GLU A 35 -1.93 16.40 9.01
N GLY A 36 -1.95 17.58 9.65
CA GLY A 36 -1.46 17.75 11.03
C GLY A 36 0.06 17.76 11.19
N GLY A 37 0.81 18.00 10.11
CA GLY A 37 2.27 18.08 10.17
C GLY A 37 2.98 16.73 10.32
N ILE A 38 2.26 15.62 10.09
CA ILE A 38 2.81 14.28 10.08
C ILE A 38 3.04 13.81 8.64
N THR A 39 3.85 12.77 8.47
CA THR A 39 3.93 12.04 7.21
C THR A 39 3.12 10.74 7.29
N ARG A 40 2.79 10.20 6.14
CA ARG A 40 2.23 8.87 5.95
C ARG A 40 3.09 8.13 4.94
N MET A 41 3.06 6.81 4.96
CA MET A 41 3.77 6.03 3.98
C MET A 41 2.81 5.24 3.09
N MET A 42 3.28 4.93 1.89
CA MET A 42 2.71 3.91 1.03
C MET A 42 3.82 2.95 0.63
N ALA A 43 3.66 1.69 0.97
CA ALA A 43 4.61 0.64 0.67
C ALA A 43 4.13 -0.17 -0.55
N ILE A 44 5.02 -0.36 -1.53
CA ILE A 44 4.75 -1.13 -2.75
C ILE A 44 5.37 -2.52 -2.59
N PHE A 45 4.58 -3.54 -2.86
CA PHE A 45 4.97 -4.95 -2.74
C PHE A 45 4.68 -5.71 -4.02
N SER A 46 5.69 -6.33 -4.60
CA SER A 46 5.50 -7.32 -5.68
C SER A 46 5.12 -8.71 -5.14
N HIS A 47 5.52 -9.02 -3.90
CA HIS A 47 5.34 -10.33 -3.24
C HIS A 47 4.67 -10.18 -1.87
N LEU A 48 3.43 -9.67 -1.87
CA LEU A 48 2.70 -9.39 -0.62
C LEU A 48 2.24 -10.65 0.10
N TYR A 49 1.92 -11.73 -0.63
CA TYR A 49 1.41 -12.98 -0.02
C TYR A 49 2.43 -13.69 0.84
N ASP A 50 3.71 -13.40 0.69
CA ASP A 50 4.79 -13.97 1.51
C ASP A 50 4.98 -13.21 2.82
N VAL A 51 4.26 -12.11 3.02
CA VAL A 51 4.37 -11.26 4.21
C VAL A 51 3.31 -11.64 5.23
N GLU A 52 3.72 -12.16 6.38
CA GLU A 52 2.81 -12.64 7.42
C GLU A 52 1.84 -11.54 7.87
N SER A 53 2.36 -10.36 8.15
CA SER A 53 1.56 -9.23 8.62
C SER A 53 2.13 -7.89 8.15
N VAL A 54 1.25 -6.96 7.80
CA VAL A 54 1.62 -5.58 7.43
C VAL A 54 0.75 -4.58 8.18
N GLY A 55 1.36 -3.51 8.66
CA GLY A 55 0.64 -2.39 9.29
C GLY A 55 1.45 -1.53 10.24
N SER A 56 0.77 -0.65 10.95
CA SER A 56 -0.70 -0.45 10.94
C SER A 56 -1.13 0.28 9.66
N ILE A 57 -2.29 -0.14 9.17
CA ILE A 57 -2.85 0.35 7.91
C ILE A 57 -3.55 1.68 8.14
N ARG A 58 -3.49 2.58 7.16
CA ARG A 58 -4.02 3.94 7.26
C ARG A 58 -4.88 4.34 6.07
N SER A 59 -5.53 5.49 6.21
CA SER A 59 -6.49 6.01 5.24
C SER A 59 -5.83 6.47 3.94
N LEU A 60 -6.49 6.19 2.82
CA LEU A 60 -6.11 6.63 1.49
C LEU A 60 -6.30 8.14 1.32
N ARG A 61 -5.43 8.75 0.51
CA ARG A 61 -5.53 10.14 0.04
C ARG A 61 -5.35 10.20 -1.48
N PRO A 62 -5.89 11.23 -2.16
CA PRO A 62 -5.83 11.34 -3.62
C PRO A 62 -4.43 11.24 -4.22
N TYR A 63 -3.46 11.91 -3.60
CA TYR A 63 -2.08 11.91 -4.09
C TYR A 63 -1.40 10.54 -3.96
N TYR A 64 -1.73 9.73 -2.95
CA TYR A 64 -1.28 8.34 -2.86
C TYR A 64 -1.95 7.45 -3.91
N LEU A 65 -3.24 7.66 -4.15
CA LEU A 65 -3.92 6.94 -5.22
C LEU A 65 -3.27 7.21 -6.58
N SER A 66 -2.91 8.47 -6.86
CA SER A 66 -2.22 8.84 -8.10
C SER A 66 -0.89 8.10 -8.26
N VAL A 67 -0.11 7.99 -7.18
CA VAL A 67 1.15 7.21 -7.20
C VAL A 67 0.86 5.72 -7.41
N ALA A 68 -0.11 5.14 -6.69
CA ALA A 68 -0.47 3.73 -6.84
C ALA A 68 -0.92 3.39 -8.27
N LEU A 69 -1.71 4.26 -8.88
CA LEU A 69 -2.18 4.10 -10.27
C LEU A 69 -1.03 4.16 -11.28
N SER A 70 0.04 4.92 -11.02
CA SER A 70 1.23 4.93 -11.88
C SER A 70 1.96 3.58 -11.91
N TYR A 71 1.74 2.74 -10.91
CA TYR A 71 2.21 1.35 -10.84
C TYR A 71 1.16 0.34 -11.29
N ASP A 72 -0.02 0.77 -11.70
CA ASP A 72 -1.17 -0.10 -11.94
C ASP A 72 -1.42 -1.03 -10.71
N ALA A 73 -1.19 -0.51 -9.50
CA ALA A 73 -1.23 -1.28 -8.27
C ALA A 73 -2.67 -1.52 -7.76
N ILE A 74 -2.85 -2.64 -7.04
CA ILE A 74 -4.05 -2.88 -6.22
C ILE A 74 -3.82 -2.18 -4.87
N VAL A 75 -4.74 -1.30 -4.46
CA VAL A 75 -4.56 -0.46 -3.27
C VAL A 75 -5.14 -1.10 -2.03
N ILE A 76 -4.37 -1.17 -0.93
CA ILE A 76 -4.84 -1.66 0.38
C ILE A 76 -4.80 -0.50 1.39
N HIS A 77 -5.94 -0.21 2.01
CA HIS A 77 -6.07 0.93 2.91
C HIS A 77 -7.14 0.73 3.99
N ALA A 78 -7.18 1.61 4.96
CA ALA A 78 -8.15 1.63 6.04
C ALA A 78 -8.89 2.97 6.07
N GLY A 79 -10.01 3.05 5.38
CA GLY A 79 -10.75 4.30 5.20
C GLY A 79 -10.05 5.25 4.21
N GLY A 80 -10.60 6.43 4.02
CA GLY A 80 -10.07 7.44 3.10
C GLY A 80 -10.77 8.79 3.26
N SER A 81 -10.22 9.83 2.64
CA SER A 81 -10.96 11.08 2.47
C SER A 81 -12.08 10.91 1.43
N GLU A 82 -13.11 11.73 1.51
CA GLU A 82 -14.21 11.69 0.53
C GLU A 82 -13.70 11.87 -0.91
N GLN A 83 -12.70 12.75 -1.09
CA GLN A 83 -12.07 12.92 -2.40
C GLN A 83 -11.35 11.64 -2.85
N ALA A 84 -10.64 10.93 -1.96
CA ALA A 84 -9.99 9.67 -2.32
C ALA A 84 -11.00 8.61 -2.77
N TYR A 85 -12.16 8.51 -2.11
CA TYR A 85 -13.23 7.59 -2.53
C TYR A 85 -13.86 8.00 -3.87
N SER A 86 -14.02 9.30 -4.10
CA SER A 86 -14.48 9.83 -5.39
C SER A 86 -13.50 9.45 -6.51
N ASP A 87 -12.21 9.60 -6.25
CA ASP A 87 -11.15 9.31 -7.21
C ASP A 87 -11.03 7.80 -7.48
N VAL A 88 -11.12 6.95 -6.44
CA VAL A 88 -11.17 5.49 -6.59
C VAL A 88 -12.29 5.09 -7.57
N LYS A 89 -13.47 5.68 -7.39
CA LYS A 89 -14.62 5.42 -8.28
C LYS A 89 -14.39 5.97 -9.69
N THR A 90 -13.84 7.18 -9.80
CA THR A 90 -13.63 7.86 -11.09
C THR A 90 -12.62 7.12 -11.95
N TYR A 91 -11.55 6.62 -11.35
CA TYR A 91 -10.49 5.88 -12.04
C TYR A 91 -10.75 4.38 -12.08
N ASN A 92 -11.87 3.90 -11.51
CA ASN A 92 -12.17 2.47 -11.37
C ASN A 92 -10.98 1.68 -10.79
N ALA A 93 -10.37 2.23 -9.73
CA ALA A 93 -9.18 1.65 -9.12
C ALA A 93 -9.51 0.40 -8.31
N ASP A 94 -8.76 -0.67 -8.51
CA ASP A 94 -8.86 -1.87 -7.68
C ASP A 94 -8.33 -1.58 -6.27
N HIS A 95 -9.17 -1.79 -5.26
CA HIS A 95 -8.78 -1.52 -3.87
C HIS A 95 -9.45 -2.45 -2.86
N LEU A 96 -8.82 -2.60 -1.69
CA LEU A 96 -9.32 -3.33 -0.53
C LEU A 96 -9.34 -2.36 0.67
N ASP A 97 -10.54 -2.13 1.24
CA ASP A 97 -10.74 -1.20 2.35
C ASP A 97 -11.10 -1.94 3.63
N GLY A 98 -10.21 -1.92 4.61
CA GLY A 98 -10.39 -2.57 5.92
C GLY A 98 -11.42 -1.91 6.84
N VAL A 99 -12.05 -0.81 6.41
CA VAL A 99 -13.03 -0.04 7.23
C VAL A 99 -14.42 -0.06 6.63
N ARG A 100 -14.56 0.22 5.33
CA ARG A 100 -15.88 0.35 4.68
C ARG A 100 -16.34 -0.93 3.98
N ASP A 101 -15.42 -1.84 3.70
CA ASP A 101 -15.76 -3.08 3.01
C ASP A 101 -15.80 -4.26 3.99
N GLY A 102 -17.02 -4.68 4.34
CA GLY A 102 -17.23 -5.81 5.25
C GLY A 102 -16.70 -7.16 4.74
N ASN A 103 -16.54 -7.31 3.42
CA ASN A 103 -16.02 -8.56 2.83
C ASN A 103 -14.52 -8.74 3.03
N THR A 104 -13.79 -7.68 3.42
CA THR A 104 -12.35 -7.75 3.68
C THR A 104 -12.00 -8.16 5.12
N SER A 105 -13.00 -8.41 5.96
CA SER A 105 -12.83 -8.69 7.40
C SER A 105 -11.96 -9.92 7.71
N SER A 106 -11.88 -10.89 6.79
CA SER A 106 -11.01 -12.07 6.94
C SER A 106 -9.53 -11.76 6.75
N MET A 107 -9.21 -10.66 6.09
CA MET A 107 -7.84 -10.25 5.80
C MET A 107 -7.29 -9.31 6.89
N PHE A 108 -8.15 -8.43 7.41
CA PHE A 108 -7.75 -7.43 8.40
C PHE A 108 -7.99 -7.93 9.83
N TYR A 109 -7.10 -7.54 10.73
CA TYR A 109 -7.24 -7.79 12.16
C TYR A 109 -6.78 -6.59 12.98
N ARG A 110 -7.18 -6.55 14.26
CA ARG A 110 -6.75 -5.50 15.18
C ARG A 110 -5.83 -6.07 16.24
N ASP A 111 -4.64 -5.49 16.36
CA ASP A 111 -3.71 -5.74 17.45
C ASP A 111 -4.07 -4.85 18.64
N ALA A 112 -4.77 -5.44 19.63
CA ALA A 112 -5.22 -4.73 20.81
C ALA A 112 -4.06 -4.19 21.67
N SER A 113 -2.86 -4.76 21.60
CA SER A 113 -1.69 -4.30 22.34
C SER A 113 -1.24 -2.90 21.94
N ARG A 114 -1.63 -2.45 20.76
CA ARG A 114 -1.31 -1.12 20.20
C ARG A 114 -2.41 -0.08 20.41
N GLY A 115 -3.46 -0.41 21.16
CA GLY A 115 -4.64 0.45 21.35
C GLY A 115 -4.46 1.61 22.32
N GLN A 116 -3.34 1.77 23.00
CA GLN A 116 -3.12 2.80 24.04
C GLN A 116 -3.33 4.23 23.54
N HIS A 117 -3.06 4.51 22.27
CA HIS A 117 -3.10 5.85 21.68
C HIS A 117 -4.20 6.00 20.62
N GLY A 118 -5.11 5.04 20.53
CA GLY A 118 -6.25 5.06 19.61
C GLY A 118 -6.38 3.83 18.74
N SER A 119 -7.60 3.49 18.40
CA SER A 119 -7.91 2.31 17.58
C SER A 119 -7.38 2.42 16.14
N GLU A 120 -7.09 3.62 15.67
CA GLU A 120 -6.52 3.90 14.35
C GLU A 120 -5.09 3.39 14.18
N HIS A 121 -4.42 2.98 15.26
CA HIS A 121 -3.06 2.42 15.24
C HIS A 121 -3.04 0.89 15.30
N THR A 122 -4.20 0.26 15.33
CA THR A 122 -4.35 -1.17 15.63
C THR A 122 -4.68 -2.04 14.44
N LEU A 123 -5.00 -1.48 13.27
CA LEU A 123 -5.42 -2.26 12.12
C LEU A 123 -4.23 -2.76 11.30
N PHE A 124 -4.16 -4.06 11.14
CA PHE A 124 -3.15 -4.79 10.37
C PHE A 124 -3.85 -5.72 9.38
N PHE A 125 -3.11 -6.29 8.44
CA PHE A 125 -3.63 -7.35 7.61
C PHE A 125 -2.62 -8.49 7.43
N HIS A 126 -3.14 -9.67 7.07
CA HIS A 126 -2.35 -10.84 6.71
C HIS A 126 -2.12 -10.88 5.20
N GLY A 127 -0.87 -10.82 4.76
CA GLY A 127 -0.53 -10.86 3.34
C GLY A 127 -1.00 -12.14 2.65
N ALA A 128 -0.89 -13.28 3.32
CA ALA A 128 -1.34 -14.59 2.81
C ALA A 128 -2.83 -14.62 2.40
N ASN A 129 -3.66 -13.74 2.98
CA ASN A 129 -5.10 -13.71 2.69
C ASN A 129 -5.46 -12.84 1.46
N VAL A 130 -4.49 -12.10 0.92
CA VAL A 130 -4.76 -11.15 -0.18
C VAL A 130 -5.17 -11.86 -1.48
N GLU A 131 -4.60 -13.01 -1.75
CA GLU A 131 -4.90 -13.78 -2.97
C GLU A 131 -6.37 -14.18 -3.03
N ALA A 132 -6.94 -14.68 -1.93
CA ALA A 132 -8.35 -15.05 -1.86
C ALA A 132 -9.29 -13.85 -2.12
N LEU A 133 -8.90 -12.65 -1.68
CA LEU A 133 -9.68 -11.44 -1.95
C LEU A 133 -9.51 -10.94 -3.38
N VAL A 134 -8.32 -11.00 -3.94
CA VAL A 134 -8.08 -10.71 -5.37
C VAL A 134 -8.97 -11.57 -6.25
N ASP A 135 -9.06 -12.88 -5.97
CA ASP A 135 -9.93 -13.81 -6.68
C ASP A 135 -11.42 -13.50 -6.44
N GLN A 136 -11.81 -13.23 -5.20
CA GLN A 136 -13.20 -12.90 -4.84
C GLN A 136 -13.71 -11.64 -5.57
N TYR A 137 -12.87 -10.60 -5.63
CA TYR A 137 -13.19 -9.34 -6.33
C TYR A 137 -12.93 -9.40 -7.82
N LYS A 138 -12.31 -10.48 -8.30
CA LYS A 138 -11.92 -10.66 -9.72
C LYS A 138 -11.00 -9.54 -10.21
N PHE A 139 -10.09 -9.11 -9.36
CA PHE A 139 -9.10 -8.13 -9.75
C PHE A 139 -8.12 -8.73 -10.75
N ARG A 140 -7.74 -7.94 -11.72
CA ARG A 140 -6.69 -8.29 -12.67
C ARG A 140 -5.35 -8.41 -11.92
N THR A 141 -4.63 -9.50 -12.12
CA THR A 141 -3.34 -9.80 -11.47
C THR A 141 -2.13 -9.41 -12.32
N GLU A 142 -2.31 -9.29 -13.62
CA GLU A 142 -1.25 -8.90 -14.55
C GLU A 142 -1.48 -7.48 -15.08
N HIS A 143 -0.40 -6.80 -15.44
CA HIS A 143 -0.48 -5.53 -16.13
C HIS A 143 -1.15 -5.66 -17.49
N GLU A 144 -1.83 -4.62 -17.93
CA GLU A 144 -2.28 -4.55 -19.32
C GLU A 144 -1.08 -4.42 -20.26
N SER A 145 -1.24 -4.90 -21.49
CA SER A 145 -0.18 -4.84 -22.52
C SER A 145 0.27 -3.41 -22.87
N SER A 146 -0.56 -2.43 -22.56
CA SER A 146 -0.29 -0.99 -22.73
C SER A 146 0.51 -0.39 -21.56
N TYR A 147 0.58 -1.07 -20.41
CA TYR A 147 1.28 -0.56 -19.23
C TYR A 147 2.78 -0.44 -19.51
N LYS A 148 3.32 0.70 -19.15
CA LYS A 148 4.77 0.96 -19.18
C LYS A 148 5.18 1.56 -17.86
N THR A 149 6.09 0.90 -17.16
CA THR A 149 6.71 1.52 -15.99
C THR A 149 7.54 2.73 -16.42
N GLY A 150 7.41 3.83 -15.69
CA GLY A 150 8.28 5.00 -15.86
C GLY A 150 9.65 4.83 -15.19
N LEU A 151 9.86 3.71 -14.50
CA LEU A 151 11.10 3.44 -13.77
C LEU A 151 12.09 2.70 -14.68
N ASN A 152 13.30 3.22 -14.75
CA ASN A 152 14.43 2.57 -15.37
C ASN A 152 15.33 2.02 -14.25
N PHE A 153 15.42 0.70 -14.16
CA PHE A 153 16.34 0.05 -13.24
C PHE A 153 17.69 -0.15 -13.96
N ALA A 154 18.77 0.27 -13.32
CA ALA A 154 20.12 -0.01 -13.82
C ALA A 154 20.46 -1.49 -13.55
N ASP A 155 21.11 -2.14 -14.51
CA ASP A 155 21.60 -3.51 -14.37
C ASP A 155 22.66 -3.63 -13.27
N ASN A 156 23.28 -2.50 -12.89
CA ASN A 156 24.31 -2.43 -11.86
C ASN A 156 24.11 -1.19 -10.98
N ALA A 157 23.68 -1.37 -9.74
CA ALA A 157 23.46 -0.28 -8.79
C ALA A 157 24.74 0.51 -8.43
N VAL A 158 25.91 -0.07 -8.61
CA VAL A 158 27.20 0.57 -8.30
C VAL A 158 27.52 1.70 -9.29
N ASP A 159 27.11 1.58 -10.54
CA ASP A 159 27.40 2.58 -11.58
C ASP A 159 26.59 3.88 -11.42
N GLN A 160 25.55 3.86 -10.61
CA GLN A 160 24.70 5.03 -10.37
C GLN A 160 25.20 5.92 -9.21
N CYS A 161 26.04 5.36 -8.34
CA CYS A 161 26.59 6.11 -7.18
C CYS A 161 27.85 6.90 -7.51
N THR A 162 28.45 6.74 -8.67
CA THR A 162 29.71 7.41 -9.06
C THR A 162 29.53 8.84 -9.58
N GLY A 163 28.29 9.31 -9.72
CA GLY A 163 27.95 10.68 -10.17
C GLY A 163 27.50 11.63 -9.05
N GLY A 164 27.64 11.24 -7.81
CA GLY A 164 27.28 12.06 -6.66
C GLY A 164 28.27 13.21 -6.47
N ALA A 165 27.81 14.37 -6.83
CA ALA A 165 28.29 15.71 -6.70
C ALA A 165 29.43 15.96 -5.72
N ALA A 166 30.43 16.67 -6.21
CA ALA A 166 31.30 17.52 -5.43
C ALA A 166 30.55 18.69 -4.82
#